data_9da5c81681191bf1e67b8cee3137bd98
#
_entry.id   9da5c81681191bf1e67b8cee3137bd98
#
_cell.length_a   1.000
_cell.length_b   1.000
_cell.length_c   1.000
_cell.angle_alpha   90.00
_cell.angle_beta   90.00
_cell.angle_gamma   90.00
#
_symmetry.space_group_name_H-M   'P 1'
#
loop_
_entity.id
_entity.type
_entity.pdbx_description
1 polymer ?
#
loop_
_entity_poly.entity_id
_entity_poly.type
_entity_poly.pdbx_seq_one_letter_code
_entity_poly.pdbx_strand_id
1 'polypeptide(L)'
;TAYDEGLAKYQDGLAEYQDGLSGYQDGLAQYEQAAAPLDEQKAQLDKSWEQYHAALKPYEGTPQYDMAVSQMAAQKAQLDAAQAQIDAGYAQLAPVKAELDAAKKELDAAQAQIDSSKKELDGALAQLEQAQTDIQDGWDAYNRGVRELRDARAEGRQELDDALAQLNDGEQEYADGLQEYEDGKKEADEEIADAQQKLDDAQAELDDVEECKWYVLSRFTNAG
;
A
#
# COMPACT_ATOMS: atom_id res chain seq x y z
N THR A 1 0.53 -8.23 -16.06
CA THR A 1 0.07 -8.40 -14.67
C THR A 1 -1.42 -8.76 -14.64
N ALA A 2 -1.94 -9.28 -13.51
CA ALA A 2 -3.37 -9.56 -13.36
C ALA A 2 -4.24 -8.30 -13.58
N TYR A 3 -3.75 -7.14 -13.21
CA TYR A 3 -4.41 -5.86 -13.48
C TYR A 3 -4.49 -5.56 -14.99
N ASP A 4 -3.42 -5.74 -15.73
CA ASP A 4 -3.39 -5.49 -17.19
C ASP A 4 -4.33 -6.43 -17.94
N GLU A 5 -4.40 -7.70 -17.51
CA GLU A 5 -5.34 -8.69 -18.05
C GLU A 5 -6.80 -8.32 -17.75
N GLY A 6 -7.07 -7.82 -16.54
CA GLY A 6 -8.38 -7.32 -16.14
C GLY A 6 -8.78 -6.08 -16.94
N LEU A 7 -7.85 -5.15 -17.15
CA LEU A 7 -8.06 -3.94 -17.94
C LEU A 7 -8.36 -4.27 -19.41
N ALA A 8 -7.63 -5.22 -20.01
CA ALA A 8 -7.88 -5.66 -21.38
C ALA A 8 -9.30 -6.24 -21.51
N LYS A 9 -9.70 -7.15 -20.61
CA LYS A 9 -11.06 -7.72 -20.60
C LYS A 9 -12.15 -6.67 -20.43
N TYR A 10 -11.93 -5.67 -19.58
CA TYR A 10 -12.86 -4.56 -19.41
C TYR A 10 -13.01 -3.74 -20.70
N GLN A 11 -11.89 -3.46 -21.38
CA GLN A 11 -11.89 -2.71 -22.65
C GLN A 11 -12.60 -3.49 -23.77
N ASP A 12 -12.33 -4.79 -23.88
CA ASP A 12 -12.99 -5.68 -24.84
C ASP A 12 -14.49 -5.73 -24.58
N GLY A 13 -14.92 -5.94 -23.34
CA GLY A 13 -16.34 -5.94 -22.97
C GLY A 13 -17.03 -4.60 -23.22
N LEU A 14 -16.32 -3.48 -23.02
CA LEU A 14 -16.84 -2.15 -23.34
C LEU A 14 -17.05 -1.96 -24.84
N ALA A 15 -16.12 -2.45 -25.68
CA ALA A 15 -16.23 -2.39 -27.11
C ALA A 15 -17.41 -3.23 -27.62
N GLU A 16 -17.56 -4.48 -27.15
CA GLU A 16 -18.71 -5.34 -27.47
C GLU A 16 -20.04 -4.71 -27.06
N TYR A 17 -20.11 -4.09 -25.90
CA TYR A 17 -21.29 -3.37 -25.44
C TYR A 17 -21.64 -2.20 -26.37
N GLN A 18 -20.65 -1.40 -26.78
CA GLN A 18 -20.85 -0.26 -27.67
C GLN A 18 -21.38 -0.70 -29.06
N ASP A 19 -20.82 -1.79 -29.59
CA ASP A 19 -21.27 -2.35 -30.87
C ASP A 19 -22.70 -2.89 -30.75
N GLY A 20 -23.01 -3.61 -29.68
CA GLY A 20 -24.36 -4.11 -29.40
C GLY A 20 -25.37 -2.98 -29.21
N LEU A 21 -24.98 -1.90 -28.51
CA LEU A 21 -25.83 -0.71 -28.31
C LEU A 21 -26.14 0.00 -29.65
N SER A 22 -25.14 0.12 -30.53
CA SER A 22 -25.34 0.69 -31.87
C SER A 22 -26.34 -0.16 -32.67
N GLY A 23 -26.15 -1.48 -32.69
CA GLY A 23 -27.07 -2.40 -33.37
C GLY A 23 -28.50 -2.34 -32.83
N TYR A 24 -28.65 -2.24 -31.50
CA TYR A 24 -29.94 -2.06 -30.85
C TYR A 24 -30.63 -0.75 -31.28
N GLN A 25 -29.89 0.36 -31.27
CA GLN A 25 -30.39 1.67 -31.66
C GLN A 25 -30.86 1.69 -33.12
N ASP A 26 -30.09 1.09 -34.04
CA ASP A 26 -30.43 0.97 -35.45
C ASP A 26 -31.68 0.12 -35.64
N GLY A 27 -31.79 -1.02 -34.93
CA GLY A 27 -32.96 -1.89 -34.94
C GLY A 27 -34.21 -1.19 -34.39
N LEU A 28 -34.07 -0.43 -33.31
CA LEU A 28 -35.17 0.34 -32.73
C LEU A 28 -35.66 1.42 -33.69
N ALA A 29 -34.76 2.16 -34.36
CA ALA A 29 -35.13 3.15 -35.34
C ALA A 29 -35.90 2.54 -36.53
N GLN A 30 -35.47 1.36 -37.00
CA GLN A 30 -36.17 0.64 -38.07
C GLN A 30 -37.57 0.16 -37.62
N TYR A 31 -37.70 -0.35 -36.40
CA TYR A 31 -38.98 -0.75 -35.82
C TYR A 31 -39.90 0.47 -35.71
N GLU A 32 -39.47 1.59 -35.16
CA GLU A 32 -40.27 2.82 -35.03
C GLU A 32 -40.70 3.37 -36.38
N GLN A 33 -39.81 3.35 -37.38
CA GLN A 33 -40.15 3.76 -38.76
C GLN A 33 -41.24 2.87 -39.39
N ALA A 34 -41.18 1.57 -39.10
CA ALA A 34 -42.22 0.62 -39.60
C ALA A 34 -43.50 0.69 -38.80
N ALA A 35 -43.49 0.99 -37.52
CA ALA A 35 -44.67 1.08 -36.65
C ALA A 35 -45.43 2.40 -36.86
N ALA A 36 -44.76 3.51 -37.08
CA ALA A 36 -45.37 4.83 -37.18
C ALA A 36 -46.55 4.92 -38.17
N PRO A 37 -46.48 4.39 -39.42
CA PRO A 37 -47.62 4.41 -40.34
C PRO A 37 -48.82 3.52 -39.85
N LEU A 38 -48.55 2.44 -39.11
CA LEU A 38 -49.58 1.62 -38.52
C LEU A 38 -50.32 2.34 -37.36
N ASP A 39 -49.54 3.07 -36.55
CA ASP A 39 -50.10 3.90 -35.47
C ASP A 39 -50.99 5.02 -36.01
N GLU A 40 -50.58 5.68 -37.12
CA GLU A 40 -51.39 6.68 -37.81
C GLU A 40 -52.68 6.07 -38.40
N GLN A 41 -52.55 4.92 -39.08
CA GLN A 41 -53.69 4.21 -39.63
C GLN A 41 -54.67 3.79 -38.54
N LYS A 42 -54.17 3.27 -37.40
CA LYS A 42 -54.97 2.91 -36.25
C LYS A 42 -55.71 4.12 -35.69
N ALA A 43 -55.05 5.25 -35.51
CA ALA A 43 -55.71 6.47 -35.03
C ALA A 43 -56.83 6.99 -35.98
N GLN A 44 -56.63 6.83 -37.30
CA GLN A 44 -57.63 7.19 -38.29
C GLN A 44 -58.82 6.19 -38.25
N LEU A 45 -58.54 4.90 -38.11
CA LEU A 45 -59.54 3.85 -37.97
C LEU A 45 -60.38 4.03 -36.70
N ASP A 46 -59.74 4.34 -35.57
CA ASP A 46 -60.42 4.59 -34.28
C ASP A 46 -61.45 5.74 -34.44
N LYS A 47 -61.05 6.84 -35.09
CA LYS A 47 -62.02 7.95 -35.42
C LYS A 47 -63.13 7.52 -36.33
N SER A 48 -62.84 6.65 -37.30
CA SER A 48 -63.87 6.12 -38.20
C SER A 48 -64.84 5.22 -37.49
N TRP A 49 -64.43 4.41 -36.54
CA TRP A 49 -65.27 3.63 -35.65
C TRP A 49 -66.13 4.53 -34.76
N GLU A 50 -65.60 5.60 -34.21
CA GLU A 50 -66.35 6.60 -33.42
C GLU A 50 -67.49 7.20 -34.27
N GLN A 51 -67.23 7.57 -35.53
CA GLN A 51 -68.22 8.11 -36.45
C GLN A 51 -69.30 7.07 -36.80
N TYR A 52 -68.87 5.81 -37.02
CA TYR A 52 -69.82 4.70 -37.28
C TYR A 52 -70.75 4.51 -36.09
N HIS A 53 -70.24 4.45 -34.88
CA HIS A 53 -71.06 4.30 -33.67
C HIS A 53 -71.95 5.53 -33.42
N ALA A 54 -71.40 6.73 -33.62
CA ALA A 54 -72.20 7.95 -33.49
C ALA A 54 -73.40 8.01 -34.48
N ALA A 55 -73.20 7.49 -35.69
CA ALA A 55 -74.25 7.43 -36.71
C ALA A 55 -75.39 6.41 -36.36
N LEU A 56 -75.03 5.34 -35.65
CA LEU A 56 -75.99 4.34 -35.19
C LEU A 56 -76.75 4.74 -33.90
N LYS A 57 -76.16 5.57 -33.08
CA LYS A 57 -76.67 5.97 -31.76
C LYS A 57 -78.08 6.52 -31.77
N PRO A 58 -78.54 7.34 -32.72
CA PRO A 58 -79.87 7.84 -32.78
C PRO A 58 -80.96 6.75 -32.99
N TYR A 59 -80.56 5.59 -33.54
CA TYR A 59 -81.44 4.47 -33.82
C TYR A 59 -81.47 3.42 -32.70
N GLU A 60 -80.61 3.48 -31.75
CA GLU A 60 -80.54 2.54 -30.64
C GLU A 60 -81.88 2.44 -29.90
N GLY A 61 -82.37 1.21 -29.68
CA GLY A 61 -83.71 0.93 -29.05
C GLY A 61 -84.88 1.30 -29.89
N THR A 62 -84.74 1.65 -31.15
CA THR A 62 -85.85 1.92 -32.11
C THR A 62 -86.02 0.74 -33.05
N PRO A 63 -87.31 0.53 -33.63
CA PRO A 63 -87.55 -0.52 -34.65
C PRO A 63 -86.73 -0.33 -35.95
N GLN A 64 -86.16 0.84 -36.16
CA GLN A 64 -85.32 1.17 -37.33
C GLN A 64 -83.85 0.80 -37.17
N TYR A 65 -83.43 0.33 -36.00
CA TYR A 65 -82.05 0.00 -35.72
C TYR A 65 -81.47 -1.03 -36.69
N ASP A 66 -82.16 -2.15 -36.89
CA ASP A 66 -81.72 -3.22 -37.79
C ASP A 66 -81.63 -2.75 -39.26
N MET A 67 -82.46 -1.83 -39.68
CA MET A 67 -82.37 -1.22 -40.99
C MET A 67 -81.18 -0.31 -41.12
N ALA A 68 -80.89 0.52 -40.10
CA ALA A 68 -79.71 1.38 -40.05
C ALA A 68 -78.44 0.57 -40.09
N VAL A 69 -78.35 -0.50 -39.28
CA VAL A 69 -77.23 -1.44 -39.30
C VAL A 69 -77.06 -2.09 -40.67
N SER A 70 -78.15 -2.52 -41.31
CA SER A 70 -78.13 -3.12 -42.65
C SER A 70 -77.63 -2.12 -43.72
N GLN A 71 -78.04 -0.88 -43.63
CA GLN A 71 -77.53 0.21 -44.53
C GLN A 71 -76.09 0.53 -44.31
N MET A 72 -75.61 0.40 -43.12
CA MET A 72 -74.17 0.67 -42.77
C MET A 72 -73.32 -0.58 -42.83
N ALA A 73 -73.78 -1.73 -43.23
CA ALA A 73 -73.05 -3.00 -43.24
C ALA A 73 -71.81 -2.95 -44.14
N ALA A 74 -71.88 -2.27 -45.28
CA ALA A 74 -70.73 -2.11 -46.16
C ALA A 74 -69.61 -1.25 -45.50
N GLN A 75 -69.96 -0.19 -44.77
CA GLN A 75 -69.03 0.65 -44.04
C GLN A 75 -68.35 -0.15 -42.90
N LYS A 76 -69.15 -0.91 -42.16
CA LYS A 76 -68.62 -1.82 -41.12
C LYS A 76 -67.60 -2.80 -41.68
N ALA A 77 -67.92 -3.43 -42.82
CA ALA A 77 -67.02 -4.38 -43.46
C ALA A 77 -65.72 -3.74 -43.90
N GLN A 78 -65.72 -2.47 -44.33
CA GLN A 78 -64.53 -1.73 -44.64
C GLN A 78 -63.70 -1.44 -43.41
N LEU A 79 -64.30 -1.05 -42.28
CA LEU A 79 -63.67 -0.82 -41.02
C LEU A 79 -63.03 -2.12 -40.45
N ASP A 80 -63.77 -3.22 -40.48
CA ASP A 80 -63.30 -4.55 -40.08
C ASP A 80 -62.08 -4.99 -40.93
N ALA A 81 -62.11 -4.74 -42.26
CA ALA A 81 -60.98 -5.05 -43.13
C ALA A 81 -59.78 -4.19 -42.88
N ALA A 82 -59.97 -2.89 -42.60
CA ALA A 82 -58.87 -1.99 -42.23
C ALA A 82 -58.24 -2.41 -40.87
N GLN A 83 -59.04 -2.78 -39.87
CA GLN A 83 -58.62 -3.33 -38.60
C GLN A 83 -57.71 -4.56 -38.81
N ALA A 84 -58.24 -5.54 -39.62
CA ALA A 84 -57.48 -6.76 -39.90
C ALA A 84 -56.12 -6.50 -40.58
N GLN A 85 -56.02 -5.47 -41.47
CA GLN A 85 -54.73 -5.08 -42.08
C GLN A 85 -53.77 -4.49 -41.10
N ILE A 86 -54.24 -3.62 -40.18
CA ILE A 86 -53.42 -3.02 -39.12
C ILE A 86 -52.93 -4.12 -38.15
N ASP A 87 -53.82 -5.00 -37.73
CA ASP A 87 -53.47 -6.14 -36.83
C ASP A 87 -52.45 -7.06 -37.47
N ALA A 88 -52.59 -7.35 -38.78
CA ALA A 88 -51.58 -8.12 -39.54
C ALA A 88 -50.24 -7.39 -39.59
N GLY A 89 -50.23 -6.05 -39.75
CA GLY A 89 -49.03 -5.22 -39.72
C GLY A 89 -48.29 -5.33 -38.36
N TYR A 90 -49.04 -5.15 -37.26
CA TYR A 90 -48.43 -5.32 -35.91
C TYR A 90 -47.98 -6.75 -35.65
N ALA A 91 -48.72 -7.76 -36.13
CA ALA A 91 -48.28 -9.15 -36.02
C ALA A 91 -46.93 -9.42 -36.73
N GLN A 92 -46.67 -8.72 -37.85
CA GLN A 92 -45.36 -8.80 -38.54
C GLN A 92 -44.25 -8.10 -37.76
N LEU A 93 -44.53 -7.04 -37.01
CA LEU A 93 -43.57 -6.30 -36.19
C LEU A 93 -43.34 -6.97 -34.81
N ALA A 94 -44.25 -7.80 -34.33
CA ALA A 94 -44.17 -8.45 -33.02
C ALA A 94 -42.88 -9.23 -32.80
N PRO A 95 -42.36 -10.04 -33.73
CA PRO A 95 -41.08 -10.75 -33.55
C PRO A 95 -39.90 -9.77 -33.46
N VAL A 96 -39.89 -8.72 -34.29
CA VAL A 96 -38.84 -7.71 -34.26
C VAL A 96 -38.81 -6.99 -32.89
N LYS A 97 -40.00 -6.65 -32.38
CA LYS A 97 -40.11 -6.07 -31.03
C LYS A 97 -39.60 -7.03 -29.96
N ALA A 98 -39.89 -8.31 -30.04
CA ALA A 98 -39.42 -9.31 -29.10
C ALA A 98 -37.89 -9.47 -29.14
N GLU A 99 -37.28 -9.42 -30.34
CA GLU A 99 -35.82 -9.42 -30.51
C GLU A 99 -35.19 -8.18 -29.88
N LEU A 100 -35.76 -6.99 -30.11
CA LEU A 100 -35.32 -5.75 -29.49
C LEU A 100 -35.41 -5.77 -27.96
N ASP A 101 -36.54 -6.28 -27.41
CA ASP A 101 -36.71 -6.43 -25.97
C ASP A 101 -35.70 -7.43 -25.37
N ALA A 102 -35.32 -8.48 -26.10
CA ALA A 102 -34.25 -9.41 -25.69
C ALA A 102 -32.88 -8.77 -25.76
N ALA A 103 -32.51 -8.11 -26.87
CA ALA A 103 -31.27 -7.40 -27.04
C ALA A 103 -31.08 -6.33 -25.96
N LYS A 104 -32.13 -5.60 -25.60
CA LYS A 104 -32.07 -4.64 -24.49
C LYS A 104 -31.70 -5.29 -23.17
N LYS A 105 -32.29 -6.45 -22.84
CA LYS A 105 -31.97 -7.17 -21.60
C LYS A 105 -30.51 -7.65 -21.57
N GLU A 106 -30.02 -8.11 -22.73
CA GLU A 106 -28.59 -8.50 -22.84
C GLU A 106 -27.67 -7.31 -22.65
N LEU A 107 -28.02 -6.15 -23.23
CA LEU A 107 -27.26 -4.91 -23.03
C LEU A 107 -27.29 -4.43 -21.57
N ASP A 108 -28.44 -4.46 -20.92
CA ASP A 108 -28.60 -4.09 -19.51
C ASP A 108 -27.72 -5.03 -18.62
N ALA A 109 -27.65 -6.33 -18.94
CA ALA A 109 -26.79 -7.29 -18.24
C ALA A 109 -25.29 -7.06 -18.52
N ALA A 110 -24.93 -6.78 -19.77
CA ALA A 110 -23.54 -6.46 -20.14
C ALA A 110 -23.05 -5.19 -19.46
N GLN A 111 -23.90 -4.14 -19.40
CA GLN A 111 -23.61 -2.91 -18.67
C GLN A 111 -23.32 -3.19 -17.19
N ALA A 112 -24.15 -4.01 -16.55
CA ALA A 112 -23.95 -4.37 -15.13
C ALA A 112 -22.63 -5.13 -14.91
N GLN A 113 -22.22 -5.98 -15.84
CA GLN A 113 -20.92 -6.67 -15.79
C GLN A 113 -19.75 -5.71 -15.95
N ILE A 114 -19.85 -4.77 -16.89
CA ILE A 114 -18.85 -3.72 -17.12
C ILE A 114 -18.69 -2.87 -15.86
N ASP A 115 -19.78 -2.44 -15.23
CA ASP A 115 -19.75 -1.66 -13.99
C ASP A 115 -19.10 -2.43 -12.83
N SER A 116 -19.38 -3.75 -12.73
CA SER A 116 -18.71 -4.62 -11.74
C SER A 116 -17.22 -4.74 -11.99
N SER A 117 -16.84 -5.02 -13.23
CA SER A 117 -15.40 -5.15 -13.63
C SER A 117 -14.65 -3.86 -13.41
N LYS A 118 -15.27 -2.72 -13.70
CA LYS A 118 -14.68 -1.41 -13.42
C LYS A 118 -14.41 -1.22 -11.93
N LYS A 119 -15.38 -1.56 -11.09
CA LYS A 119 -15.23 -1.46 -9.63
C LYS A 119 -14.11 -2.36 -9.09
N GLU A 120 -13.98 -3.56 -9.64
CA GLU A 120 -12.88 -4.48 -9.29
C GLU A 120 -11.51 -3.91 -9.70
N LEU A 121 -11.42 -3.33 -10.90
CA LEU A 121 -10.21 -2.68 -11.40
C LEU A 121 -9.82 -1.45 -10.55
N ASP A 122 -10.79 -0.60 -10.21
CA ASP A 122 -10.57 0.57 -9.35
C ASP A 122 -10.07 0.13 -7.96
N GLY A 123 -10.62 -0.97 -7.42
CA GLY A 123 -10.17 -1.57 -6.17
C GLY A 123 -8.76 -2.15 -6.25
N ALA A 124 -8.42 -2.83 -7.34
CA ALA A 124 -7.09 -3.37 -7.58
C ALA A 124 -6.04 -2.25 -7.76
N LEU A 125 -6.40 -1.17 -8.44
CA LEU A 125 -5.55 0.01 -8.60
C LEU A 125 -5.23 0.65 -7.25
N ALA A 126 -6.25 0.86 -6.40
CA ALA A 126 -6.05 1.40 -5.06
C ALA A 126 -5.13 0.53 -4.18
N GLN A 127 -5.23 -0.81 -4.30
CA GLN A 127 -4.32 -1.73 -3.61
C GLN A 127 -2.89 -1.62 -4.13
N LEU A 128 -2.68 -1.46 -5.43
CA LEU A 128 -1.35 -1.26 -6.03
C LEU A 128 -0.73 0.06 -5.57
N GLU A 129 -1.49 1.14 -5.52
CA GLU A 129 -1.03 2.45 -5.04
C GLU A 129 -0.65 2.39 -3.55
N GLN A 130 -1.43 1.68 -2.74
CA GLN A 130 -1.09 1.48 -1.32
C GLN A 130 0.19 0.64 -1.17
N ALA A 131 0.30 -0.46 -1.91
CA ALA A 131 1.50 -1.30 -1.89
C ALA A 131 2.76 -0.53 -2.34
N GLN A 132 2.64 0.35 -3.32
CA GLN A 132 3.74 1.23 -3.75
C GLN A 132 4.16 2.18 -2.62
N THR A 133 3.20 2.76 -1.91
CA THR A 133 3.46 3.62 -0.74
C THR A 133 4.16 2.84 0.38
N ASP A 134 3.65 1.66 0.71
CA ASP A 134 4.24 0.79 1.74
C ASP A 134 5.69 0.39 1.41
N ILE A 135 5.97 0.11 0.13
CA ILE A 135 7.34 -0.17 -0.36
C ILE A 135 8.23 1.05 -0.19
N GLN A 136 7.75 2.24 -0.54
CA GLN A 136 8.51 3.48 -0.39
C GLN A 136 8.84 3.76 1.09
N ASP A 137 7.84 3.64 1.97
CA ASP A 137 8.01 3.81 3.42
C ASP A 137 9.01 2.77 4.00
N GLY A 138 8.93 1.53 3.51
CA GLY A 138 9.87 0.47 3.85
C GLY A 138 11.32 0.79 3.44
N TRP A 139 11.51 1.31 2.23
CA TRP A 139 12.82 1.76 1.75
C TRP A 139 13.38 2.92 2.57
N ASP A 140 12.53 3.88 2.95
CA ASP A 140 12.94 5.01 3.78
C ASP A 140 13.32 4.57 5.20
N ALA A 141 12.57 3.64 5.78
CA ALA A 141 12.90 3.03 7.07
C ALA A 141 14.22 2.24 7.00
N TYR A 142 14.42 1.44 5.95
CA TYR A 142 15.66 0.70 5.72
C TYR A 142 16.86 1.65 5.60
N ASN A 143 16.75 2.70 4.82
CA ASN A 143 17.81 3.67 4.62
C ASN A 143 18.15 4.45 5.92
N ARG A 144 17.13 4.73 6.77
CA ARG A 144 17.39 5.29 8.12
C ARG A 144 18.17 4.30 8.98
N GLY A 145 17.73 3.05 9.06
CA GLY A 145 18.44 2.01 9.84
C GLY A 145 19.87 1.78 9.39
N VAL A 146 20.13 1.83 8.09
CA VAL A 146 21.51 1.73 7.55
C VAL A 146 22.37 2.91 7.99
N ARG A 147 21.82 4.15 8.03
CA ARG A 147 22.55 5.33 8.52
C ARG A 147 22.83 5.20 10.01
N GLU A 148 21.84 4.89 10.82
CA GLU A 148 21.97 4.69 12.27
C GLU A 148 23.01 3.62 12.61
N LEU A 149 23.02 2.50 11.89
CA LEU A 149 24.02 1.44 12.07
C LEU A 149 25.42 1.92 11.70
N ARG A 150 25.55 2.72 10.65
CA ARG A 150 26.84 3.29 10.24
C ARG A 150 27.37 4.25 11.30
N ASP A 151 26.52 5.12 11.81
CA ASP A 151 26.86 6.12 12.82
C ASP A 151 27.26 5.43 14.14
N ALA A 152 26.45 4.49 14.62
CA ALA A 152 26.77 3.67 15.81
C ALA A 152 28.10 2.88 15.66
N ARG A 153 28.38 2.39 14.45
CA ARG A 153 29.67 1.73 14.18
C ARG A 153 30.84 2.70 14.18
N ALA A 154 30.64 3.93 13.73
CA ALA A 154 31.69 4.96 13.77
C ALA A 154 31.97 5.40 15.21
N GLU A 155 30.90 5.63 16.01
CA GLU A 155 31.02 5.93 17.43
C GLU A 155 31.74 4.82 18.20
N GLY A 156 31.29 3.55 18.04
CA GLY A 156 31.97 2.42 18.70
C GLY A 156 33.42 2.22 18.28
N ARG A 157 33.76 2.59 17.06
CA ARG A 157 35.20 2.60 16.63
C ARG A 157 35.98 3.68 17.35
N GLN A 158 35.45 4.88 17.45
CA GLN A 158 36.10 5.97 18.15
C GLN A 158 36.27 5.65 19.64
N GLU A 159 35.27 5.10 20.30
CA GLU A 159 35.35 4.64 21.70
C GLU A 159 36.48 3.59 21.89
N LEU A 160 36.62 2.65 20.95
CA LEU A 160 37.67 1.65 20.96
C LEU A 160 39.06 2.27 20.76
N ASP A 161 39.21 3.23 19.85
CA ASP A 161 40.47 3.92 19.60
C ASP A 161 40.86 4.75 20.81
N ASP A 162 39.93 5.44 21.46
CA ASP A 162 40.14 6.21 22.69
C ASP A 162 40.54 5.29 23.86
N ALA A 163 39.86 4.14 24.02
CA ALA A 163 40.21 3.16 25.04
C ALA A 163 41.62 2.54 24.82
N LEU A 164 41.98 2.29 23.55
CA LEU A 164 43.32 1.79 23.19
C LEU A 164 44.40 2.82 23.50
N ALA A 165 44.15 4.11 23.23
CA ALA A 165 45.05 5.18 23.60
C ALA A 165 45.27 5.24 25.10
N GLN A 166 44.20 5.20 25.91
CA GLN A 166 44.28 5.17 27.38
C GLN A 166 45.03 3.95 27.88
N LEU A 167 44.87 2.76 27.28
CA LEU A 167 45.61 1.56 27.64
C LEU A 167 47.11 1.74 27.37
N ASN A 168 47.49 2.28 26.20
CA ASN A 168 48.89 2.53 25.86
C ASN A 168 49.51 3.55 26.80
N ASP A 169 48.81 4.63 27.14
CA ASP A 169 49.27 5.63 28.11
C ASP A 169 49.49 4.98 29.50
N GLY A 170 48.55 4.16 29.96
CA GLY A 170 48.68 3.42 31.22
C GLY A 170 49.82 2.39 31.22
N GLU A 171 50.08 1.71 30.10
CA GLU A 171 51.27 0.83 29.95
C GLU A 171 52.58 1.61 30.04
N GLN A 172 52.62 2.80 29.45
CA GLN A 172 53.78 3.69 29.53
C GLN A 172 54.01 4.17 30.95
N GLU A 173 52.98 4.68 31.64
CA GLU A 173 53.07 5.11 33.05
C GLU A 173 53.51 3.98 33.95
N TYR A 174 53.00 2.74 33.71
CA TYR A 174 53.45 1.57 34.45
C TYR A 174 54.94 1.24 34.23
N ALA A 175 55.37 1.30 32.97
CA ALA A 175 56.78 1.05 32.64
C ALA A 175 57.72 2.09 33.26
N ASP A 176 57.36 3.37 33.20
CA ASP A 176 58.12 4.48 33.82
C ASP A 176 58.15 4.32 35.36
N GLY A 177 57.01 4.01 35.98
CA GLY A 177 56.94 3.76 37.42
C GLY A 177 57.75 2.52 37.88
N LEU A 178 57.82 1.47 37.03
CA LEU A 178 58.64 0.29 37.31
C LEU A 178 60.12 0.65 37.26
N GLN A 179 60.54 1.45 36.31
CA GLN A 179 61.91 1.93 36.19
C GLN A 179 62.30 2.80 37.39
N GLU A 180 61.45 3.75 37.79
CA GLU A 180 61.65 4.56 38.99
C GLU A 180 61.81 3.71 40.26
N TYR A 181 60.98 2.66 40.39
CA TYR A 181 61.12 1.72 41.49
C TYR A 181 62.39 0.95 41.48
N GLU A 182 62.82 0.44 40.31
CA GLU A 182 64.16 -0.26 40.18
C GLU A 182 65.34 0.63 40.50
N ASP A 183 65.29 1.88 39.99
CA ASP A 183 66.34 2.86 40.25
C ASP A 183 66.38 3.25 41.75
N GLY A 184 65.25 3.52 42.38
CA GLY A 184 65.13 3.81 43.79
C GLY A 184 65.56 2.63 44.69
N LYS A 185 65.24 1.40 44.26
CA LYS A 185 65.70 0.20 44.96
C LYS A 185 67.23 0.06 44.90
N LYS A 186 67.83 0.31 43.73
CA LYS A 186 69.29 0.27 43.56
C LYS A 186 70.03 1.32 44.42
N GLU A 187 69.50 2.55 44.45
CA GLU A 187 70.03 3.63 45.30
C GLU A 187 69.92 3.25 46.80
N ALA A 188 68.80 2.71 47.23
CA ALA A 188 68.66 2.22 48.63
C ALA A 188 69.63 1.08 48.93
N ASP A 189 69.79 0.11 48.03
CA ASP A 189 70.72 -1.00 48.19
C ASP A 189 72.21 -0.47 48.27
N GLU A 190 72.58 0.56 47.47
CA GLU A 190 73.85 1.22 47.53
C GLU A 190 74.05 1.99 48.84
N GLU A 191 73.10 2.74 49.33
CA GLU A 191 73.11 3.44 50.61
C GLU A 191 73.25 2.47 51.80
N ILE A 192 72.52 1.32 51.76
CA ILE A 192 72.64 0.27 52.75
C ILE A 192 74.00 -0.34 52.76
N ALA A 193 74.58 -0.61 51.57
CA ALA A 193 75.94 -1.14 51.48
C ALA A 193 77.00 -0.15 52.01
N ASP A 194 76.91 1.15 51.71
CA ASP A 194 77.77 2.20 52.21
C ASP A 194 77.66 2.38 53.73
N ALA A 195 76.42 2.33 54.26
CA ALA A 195 76.17 2.37 55.69
C ALA A 195 76.75 1.14 56.43
N GLN A 196 76.59 -0.07 55.80
CA GLN A 196 77.22 -1.30 56.33
C GLN A 196 78.68 -1.22 56.40
N GLN A 197 79.34 -0.69 55.32
CA GLN A 197 80.79 -0.51 55.32
C GLN A 197 81.30 0.47 56.38
N LYS A 198 80.57 1.60 56.58
CA LYS A 198 80.84 2.56 57.63
C LYS A 198 80.73 1.95 59.04
N LEU A 199 79.72 1.04 59.20
CA LEU A 199 79.60 0.33 60.46
C LEU A 199 80.68 -0.67 60.69
N ASP A 200 81.14 -1.40 59.66
CA ASP A 200 82.24 -2.34 59.72
C ASP A 200 83.59 -1.62 60.02
N ASP A 201 83.83 -0.44 59.37
CA ASP A 201 84.97 0.40 59.62
C ASP A 201 85.00 0.94 61.05
N ALA A 202 83.84 1.43 61.56
CA ALA A 202 83.70 1.87 62.95
C ALA A 202 83.90 0.75 63.95
N GLN A 203 83.37 -0.48 63.64
CA GLN A 203 83.61 -1.66 64.45
C GLN A 203 85.10 -2.02 64.49
N ALA A 204 85.81 -1.97 63.35
CA ALA A 204 87.29 -2.19 63.29
C ALA A 204 88.04 -1.17 64.09
N GLU A 205 87.71 0.15 64.02
CA GLU A 205 88.25 1.19 64.84
C GLU A 205 87.98 0.96 66.34
N LEU A 206 86.84 0.48 66.72
CA LEU A 206 86.55 0.16 68.11
C LEU A 206 87.30 -1.05 68.60
N ASP A 207 87.48 -2.08 67.74
CA ASP A 207 88.31 -3.27 68.09
C ASP A 207 89.84 -2.93 68.20
N ASP A 208 90.31 -1.86 67.51
CA ASP A 208 91.74 -1.35 67.61
C ASP A 208 91.94 -0.45 68.82
N VAL A 209 90.95 -0.08 69.56
CA VAL A 209 91.10 0.65 70.81
C VAL A 209 91.63 -0.25 71.88
N GLU A 210 92.97 -0.15 72.20
CA GLU A 210 93.58 -0.85 73.32
C GLU A 210 92.94 -0.48 74.66
N GLU A 211 92.63 -1.48 75.44
CA GLU A 211 92.10 -1.29 76.81
C GLU A 211 93.07 -0.38 77.61
N CYS A 212 92.60 0.73 78.14
CA CYS A 212 93.38 1.59 79.02
C CYS A 212 93.79 0.79 80.24
N LYS A 213 95.08 0.46 80.31
CA LYS A 213 95.71 -0.13 81.51
C LYS A 213 95.89 0.96 82.54
N TRP A 214 95.13 0.90 83.63
CA TRP A 214 95.27 1.76 84.76
C TRP A 214 96.52 1.33 85.58
N TYR A 215 97.63 2.16 85.64
CA TYR A 215 98.67 1.99 86.53
C TYR A 215 98.42 2.78 87.81
N VAL A 216 98.23 2.08 88.97
CA VAL A 216 98.20 2.72 90.29
C VAL A 216 99.63 2.97 90.73
N LEU A 217 100.09 4.21 90.61
CA LEU A 217 101.39 4.66 91.17
C LEU A 217 101.22 4.83 92.73
N SER A 218 101.68 3.86 93.52
CA SER A 218 101.73 4.06 94.93
C SER A 218 102.81 5.04 95.31
N ARG A 219 102.40 5.99 96.08
CA ARG A 219 103.25 7.18 96.50
C ARG A 219 104.06 6.92 97.78
N PHE A 220 104.41 5.67 98.03
CA PHE A 220 105.25 5.36 99.18
C PHE A 220 106.47 4.53 98.79
N THR A 221 107.53 5.17 98.59
CA THR A 221 108.84 4.62 98.79
C THR A 221 109.59 5.52 99.72
N ASN A 222 109.78 4.93 100.88
CA ASN A 222 110.44 5.54 101.96
C ASN A 222 111.93 5.74 101.68
N ALA A 223 112.35 6.75 102.20
CA ALA A 223 113.74 7.03 102.35
C ALA A 223 114.33 6.13 103.46
N GLY A 224 115.51 5.71 103.18
CA GLY A 224 116.37 5.11 104.14
C GLY A 224 117.59 4.79 103.45
#